data_027ee2af376de5c9e58684fac977f9c1
#
_entry.id   027ee2af376de5c9e58684fac977f9c1
#
_cell.length_a   1.000
_cell.length_b   1.000
_cell.length_c   1.000
_cell.angle_alpha   90.00
_cell.angle_beta   90.00
_cell.angle_gamma   90.00
#
_symmetry.space_group_name_H-M   'P 1'
#
loop_
_entity.id
_entity.type
_entity.pdbx_description
1 polymer ?
#
loop_
_entity_poly.entity_id
_entity_poly.type
_entity_poly.pdbx_seq_one_letter_code
_entity_poly.pdbx_strand_id
1 'polypeptide(L)'
;MKVIFACGGTGGHIYPALAIAESLKKKADNFEALFAGNKTGMEASIVPQRGYDFKGIEARPLIRKFTLENFKNGVFVIKSVFDALKEVKSFNPDIVVGTGGFVSFPFVLAAVLTGRKSLIHEPNVYPGLANRALAAVVTAVTAGFSSGKKYFPAKKTFITGNPVREGIISADKSAGLKEFGLDPEKKTVLIMPGSRAAKNINKAMEEALPEIGRSFQNVQFLWMCG
;
A
#
# COMPACT_ATOMS: atom_id res chain seq x y z
N MET A 1 -9.62 11.01 -17.09
CA MET A 1 -8.31 10.38 -16.83
C MET A 1 -8.54 8.95 -16.32
N LYS A 2 -7.95 7.96 -16.98
CA LYS A 2 -8.09 6.52 -16.64
C LYS A 2 -6.83 6.01 -15.97
N VAL A 3 -6.95 5.42 -14.78
CA VAL A 3 -5.81 4.95 -13.99
C VAL A 3 -6.02 3.51 -13.54
N ILE A 4 -5.00 2.66 -13.73
CA ILE A 4 -4.94 1.38 -13.04
C ILE A 4 -4.05 1.52 -11.80
N PHE A 5 -4.58 1.15 -10.63
CA PHE A 5 -3.83 1.06 -9.38
C PHE A 5 -3.51 -0.41 -9.08
N ALA A 6 -2.25 -0.78 -9.18
CA ALA A 6 -1.78 -2.13 -8.87
C ALA A 6 -1.20 -2.18 -7.46
N CYS A 7 -1.92 -2.84 -6.55
CA CYS A 7 -1.55 -2.88 -5.13
C CYS A 7 -2.01 -4.19 -4.49
N GLY A 8 -1.33 -4.62 -3.44
CA GLY A 8 -1.84 -5.77 -2.70
C GLY A 8 -0.88 -6.37 -1.68
N GLY A 9 -1.38 -7.41 -1.03
CA GLY A 9 -0.67 -8.20 -0.04
C GLY A 9 -0.68 -7.63 1.38
N THR A 10 -0.70 -6.30 1.55
CA THR A 10 -0.79 -5.66 2.88
C THR A 10 -1.48 -4.30 2.78
N GLY A 11 -2.04 -3.83 3.91
CA GLY A 11 -2.60 -2.48 4.03
C GLY A 11 -1.61 -1.37 3.65
N GLY A 12 -0.31 -1.58 3.91
CA GLY A 12 0.75 -0.62 3.56
C GLY A 12 0.90 -0.35 2.06
N HIS A 13 0.39 -1.23 1.19
CA HIS A 13 0.34 -1.03 -0.25
C HIS A 13 -1.05 -0.58 -0.74
N ILE A 14 -2.11 -1.06 -0.10
CA ILE A 14 -3.49 -0.79 -0.51
C ILE A 14 -3.89 0.66 -0.16
N TYR A 15 -3.64 1.09 1.06
CA TYR A 15 -4.06 2.43 1.52
C TYR A 15 -3.37 3.59 0.81
N PRO A 16 -2.07 3.54 0.47
CA PRO A 16 -1.45 4.54 -0.40
C PRO A 16 -2.13 4.63 -1.78
N ALA A 17 -2.48 3.50 -2.40
CA ALA A 17 -3.19 3.50 -3.68
C ALA A 17 -4.56 4.17 -3.57
N LEU A 18 -5.33 3.84 -2.53
CA LEU A 18 -6.62 4.47 -2.24
C LEU A 18 -6.49 5.97 -1.99
N ALA A 19 -5.50 6.41 -1.21
CA ALA A 19 -5.28 7.83 -0.94
C ALA A 19 -4.93 8.62 -2.21
N ILE A 20 -4.13 8.03 -3.11
CA ILE A 20 -3.82 8.64 -4.41
C ILE A 20 -5.09 8.71 -5.26
N ALA A 21 -5.88 7.64 -5.34
CA ALA A 21 -7.11 7.61 -6.12
C ALA A 21 -8.14 8.64 -5.61
N GLU A 22 -8.34 8.73 -4.29
CA GLU A 22 -9.21 9.73 -3.66
C GLU A 22 -8.78 11.17 -4.01
N SER A 23 -7.47 11.44 -3.95
CA SER A 23 -6.93 12.76 -4.31
C SER A 23 -7.10 13.08 -5.79
N LEU A 24 -6.89 12.10 -6.68
CA LEU A 24 -7.06 12.28 -8.12
C LEU A 24 -8.53 12.45 -8.51
N LYS A 25 -9.44 11.73 -7.87
CA LYS A 25 -10.89 11.87 -8.09
C LYS A 25 -11.39 13.30 -7.84
N LYS A 26 -10.78 14.01 -6.88
CA LYS A 26 -11.11 15.41 -6.58
C LYS A 26 -10.50 16.42 -7.56
N LYS A 27 -9.42 16.05 -8.25
CA LYS A 27 -8.60 16.98 -9.05
C LYS A 27 -8.73 16.78 -10.54
N ALA A 28 -9.21 15.62 -10.99
CA ALA A 28 -9.29 15.27 -12.40
C ALA A 28 -10.73 15.09 -12.84
N ASP A 29 -11.13 15.82 -13.88
CA ASP A 29 -12.40 15.62 -14.54
C ASP A 29 -12.45 14.22 -15.19
N ASN A 30 -13.64 13.59 -15.15
CA ASN A 30 -13.86 12.26 -15.72
C ASN A 30 -12.83 11.22 -15.26
N PHE A 31 -12.59 11.15 -13.94
CA PHE A 31 -11.66 10.19 -13.34
C PHE A 31 -12.27 8.79 -13.29
N GLU A 32 -11.61 7.84 -13.93
CA GLU A 32 -11.92 6.41 -13.88
C GLU A 32 -10.73 5.64 -13.25
N ALA A 33 -11.00 4.83 -12.26
CA ALA A 33 -9.99 4.01 -11.58
C ALA A 33 -10.36 2.54 -11.60
N LEU A 34 -9.43 1.70 -12.03
CA LEU A 34 -9.47 0.25 -11.87
C LEU A 34 -8.38 -0.17 -10.90
N PHE A 35 -8.74 -0.82 -9.83
CA PHE A 35 -7.76 -1.41 -8.93
C PHE A 35 -7.46 -2.85 -9.33
N ALA A 36 -6.20 -3.21 -9.28
CA ALA A 36 -5.72 -4.52 -9.64
C ALA A 36 -4.93 -5.14 -8.48
N GLY A 37 -5.25 -6.39 -8.15
CA GLY A 37 -4.68 -7.07 -7.00
C GLY A 37 -4.79 -8.58 -7.10
N ASN A 38 -4.44 -9.30 -6.03
CA ASN A 38 -4.67 -10.73 -5.94
C ASN A 38 -6.15 -10.98 -5.65
N LYS A 39 -6.77 -11.90 -6.40
CA LYS A 39 -8.18 -12.25 -6.22
C LYS A 39 -8.54 -12.78 -4.83
N THR A 40 -7.56 -13.28 -4.07
CA THR A 40 -7.71 -13.78 -2.70
C THR A 40 -7.02 -12.89 -1.67
N GLY A 41 -6.53 -11.71 -2.08
CA GLY A 41 -5.87 -10.75 -1.20
C GLY A 41 -6.85 -9.86 -0.42
N MET A 42 -6.34 -9.15 0.58
CA MET A 42 -7.13 -8.17 1.35
C MET A 42 -7.73 -7.07 0.44
N GLU A 43 -7.03 -6.73 -0.62
CA GLU A 43 -7.44 -5.75 -1.60
C GLU A 43 -8.76 -6.12 -2.30
N ALA A 44 -9.03 -7.40 -2.49
CA ALA A 44 -10.28 -7.88 -3.11
C ALA A 44 -11.53 -7.56 -2.29
N SER A 45 -11.39 -7.36 -0.98
CA SER A 45 -12.48 -6.93 -0.09
C SER A 45 -12.44 -5.42 0.16
N ILE A 46 -11.27 -4.86 0.45
CA ILE A 46 -11.12 -3.45 0.86
C ILE A 46 -11.48 -2.49 -0.28
N VAL A 47 -11.04 -2.77 -1.50
CA VAL A 47 -11.22 -1.85 -2.64
C VAL A 47 -12.68 -1.68 -3.04
N PRO A 48 -13.49 -2.76 -3.23
CA PRO A 48 -14.91 -2.61 -3.53
C PRO A 48 -15.70 -1.90 -2.43
N GLN A 49 -15.36 -2.12 -1.16
CA GLN A 49 -15.98 -1.40 -0.03
C GLN A 49 -15.72 0.12 -0.08
N ARG A 50 -14.72 0.58 -0.84
CA ARG A 50 -14.43 1.99 -1.07
C ARG A 50 -15.04 2.53 -2.37
N GLY A 51 -15.88 1.74 -3.04
CA GLY A 51 -16.60 2.14 -4.26
C GLY A 51 -15.74 2.20 -5.51
N TYR A 52 -14.65 1.43 -5.56
CA TYR A 52 -13.81 1.30 -6.76
C TYR A 52 -13.94 -0.07 -7.41
N ASP A 53 -13.85 -0.10 -8.74
CA ASP A 53 -13.78 -1.34 -9.50
C ASP A 53 -12.49 -2.10 -9.19
N PHE A 54 -12.62 -3.42 -9.05
CA PHE A 54 -11.50 -4.30 -8.71
C PHE A 54 -11.36 -5.45 -9.70
N LYS A 55 -10.11 -5.65 -10.17
CA LYS A 55 -9.73 -6.80 -10.97
C LYS A 55 -8.75 -7.70 -10.23
N GLY A 56 -9.19 -8.88 -9.87
CA GLY A 56 -8.35 -9.89 -9.25
C GLY A 56 -7.62 -10.74 -10.29
N ILE A 57 -6.30 -10.85 -10.19
CA ILE A 57 -5.49 -11.83 -10.92
C ILE A 57 -4.92 -12.88 -9.95
N GLU A 58 -4.50 -14.01 -10.50
CA GLU A 58 -3.75 -15.00 -9.72
C GLU A 58 -2.27 -14.65 -9.77
N ALA A 59 -1.74 -14.14 -8.67
CA ALA A 59 -0.32 -13.83 -8.54
C ALA A 59 0.24 -14.46 -7.25
N ARG A 60 1.50 -14.89 -7.31
CA ARG A 60 2.21 -15.51 -6.18
C ARG A 60 3.52 -14.79 -5.89
N PRO A 61 3.89 -14.64 -4.62
CA PRO A 61 5.16 -14.04 -4.26
C PRO A 61 6.33 -14.95 -4.69
N LEU A 62 7.41 -14.35 -5.20
CA LEU A 62 8.67 -15.06 -5.36
C LEU A 62 9.36 -15.19 -4.00
N ILE A 63 9.69 -16.42 -3.62
CA ILE A 63 10.42 -16.72 -2.40
C ILE A 63 11.91 -16.39 -2.63
N ARG A 64 12.58 -15.75 -1.66
CA ARG A 64 13.99 -15.32 -1.78
C ARG A 64 15.02 -16.46 -1.77
N LYS A 65 14.60 -17.72 -1.88
CA LYS A 65 15.47 -18.90 -1.89
C LYS A 65 15.34 -19.63 -3.22
N PHE A 66 16.41 -20.18 -3.75
CA PHE A 66 16.36 -21.07 -4.92
C PHE A 66 15.70 -22.41 -4.51
N THR A 67 14.43 -22.56 -4.86
CA THR A 67 13.64 -23.75 -4.59
C THR A 67 12.88 -24.16 -5.85
N LEU A 68 12.53 -25.45 -5.95
CA LEU A 68 11.61 -25.96 -7.01
C LEU A 68 10.27 -25.23 -7.03
N GLU A 69 9.85 -24.71 -5.87
CA GLU A 69 8.65 -23.89 -5.74
C GLU A 69 8.78 -22.55 -6.48
N ASN A 70 9.98 -21.95 -6.50
CA ASN A 70 10.24 -20.75 -7.28
C ASN A 70 10.17 -20.97 -8.78
N PHE A 71 10.52 -22.13 -9.28
CA PHE A 71 10.32 -22.47 -10.69
C PHE A 71 8.84 -22.53 -11.06
N LYS A 72 8.01 -23.17 -10.22
CA LYS A 72 6.55 -23.14 -10.36
C LYS A 72 6.00 -21.72 -10.26
N ASN A 73 6.46 -20.93 -9.30
CA ASN A 73 6.05 -19.54 -9.13
C ASN A 73 6.46 -18.65 -10.31
N GLY A 74 7.57 -18.96 -11.01
CA GLY A 74 7.97 -18.28 -12.24
C GLY A 74 6.92 -18.41 -13.37
N VAL A 75 6.31 -19.57 -13.53
CA VAL A 75 5.21 -19.79 -14.48
C VAL A 75 3.99 -18.92 -14.12
N PHE A 76 3.66 -18.82 -12.82
CA PHE A 76 2.59 -17.93 -12.36
C PHE A 76 2.89 -16.46 -12.60
N VAL A 77 4.16 -16.03 -12.49
CA VAL A 77 4.55 -14.64 -12.82
C VAL A 77 4.33 -14.38 -14.31
N ILE A 78 4.74 -15.29 -15.20
CA ILE A 78 4.52 -15.15 -16.63
C ILE A 78 3.02 -15.06 -16.93
N LYS A 79 2.21 -15.97 -16.41
CA LYS A 79 0.75 -15.96 -16.58
C LYS A 79 0.16 -14.64 -16.08
N SER A 80 0.57 -14.17 -14.89
CA SER A 80 0.07 -12.91 -14.33
C SER A 80 0.41 -11.69 -15.18
N VAL A 81 1.56 -11.70 -15.88
CA VAL A 81 1.92 -10.65 -16.85
C VAL A 81 1.00 -10.69 -18.06
N PHE A 82 0.67 -11.87 -18.60
CA PHE A 82 -0.29 -11.97 -19.70
C PHE A 82 -1.70 -11.53 -19.30
N ASP A 83 -2.17 -11.89 -18.11
CA ASP A 83 -3.44 -11.44 -17.57
C ASP A 83 -3.44 -9.91 -17.41
N ALA A 84 -2.38 -9.34 -16.87
CA ALA A 84 -2.21 -7.89 -16.74
C ALA A 84 -2.15 -7.17 -18.10
N LEU A 85 -1.46 -7.73 -19.10
CA LEU A 85 -1.42 -7.19 -20.47
C LEU A 85 -2.82 -7.11 -21.09
N LYS A 86 -3.64 -8.14 -20.91
CA LYS A 86 -5.02 -8.16 -21.37
C LYS A 86 -5.85 -7.06 -20.71
N GLU A 87 -5.75 -6.90 -19.40
CA GLU A 87 -6.47 -5.86 -18.67
C GLU A 87 -6.00 -4.45 -19.01
N VAL A 88 -4.69 -4.22 -19.11
CA VAL A 88 -4.13 -2.92 -19.50
C VAL A 88 -4.60 -2.53 -20.91
N LYS A 89 -4.63 -3.48 -21.86
CA LYS A 89 -5.14 -3.22 -23.21
C LYS A 89 -6.65 -2.95 -23.23
N SER A 90 -7.43 -3.72 -22.47
CA SER A 90 -8.90 -3.59 -22.43
C SER A 90 -9.33 -2.30 -21.75
N PHE A 91 -8.79 -1.99 -20.56
CA PHE A 91 -9.12 -0.78 -19.82
C PHE A 91 -8.54 0.49 -20.46
N ASN A 92 -7.43 0.35 -21.19
CA ASN A 92 -6.74 1.43 -21.92
C ASN A 92 -6.38 2.64 -21.02
N PRO A 93 -5.59 2.44 -19.94
CA PRO A 93 -5.30 3.50 -18.99
C PRO A 93 -4.35 4.56 -19.56
N ASP A 94 -4.45 5.79 -19.07
CA ASP A 94 -3.48 6.86 -19.28
C ASP A 94 -2.18 6.58 -18.50
N ILE A 95 -2.32 5.96 -17.31
CA ILE A 95 -1.20 5.62 -16.44
C ILE A 95 -1.52 4.39 -15.57
N VAL A 96 -0.49 3.59 -15.29
CA VAL A 96 -0.53 2.52 -14.28
C VAL A 96 0.32 2.93 -13.09
N VAL A 97 -0.27 2.90 -11.90
CA VAL A 97 0.37 3.24 -10.61
C VAL A 97 0.52 1.97 -9.78
N GLY A 98 1.76 1.56 -9.52
CA GLY A 98 2.08 0.46 -8.63
C GLY A 98 2.49 0.97 -7.25
N THR A 99 1.78 0.59 -6.18
CA THR A 99 2.12 0.98 -4.81
C THR A 99 2.80 -0.12 -4.01
N GLY A 100 3.11 -1.24 -4.67
CA GLY A 100 3.85 -2.35 -4.08
C GLY A 100 3.03 -3.62 -3.92
N GLY A 101 3.69 -4.63 -3.36
CA GLY A 101 3.22 -6.00 -3.39
C GLY A 101 3.62 -6.73 -4.69
N PHE A 102 3.61 -8.07 -4.66
CA PHE A 102 4.00 -8.89 -5.81
C PHE A 102 3.07 -8.71 -7.03
N VAL A 103 1.80 -8.35 -6.79
CA VAL A 103 0.79 -8.05 -7.82
C VAL A 103 1.10 -6.78 -8.61
N SER A 104 1.77 -5.82 -8.01
CA SER A 104 2.15 -4.57 -8.68
C SER A 104 3.08 -4.82 -9.87
N PHE A 105 3.97 -5.82 -9.78
CA PHE A 105 4.94 -6.13 -10.82
C PHE A 105 4.32 -6.41 -12.19
N PRO A 106 3.36 -7.36 -12.35
CA PRO A 106 2.80 -7.69 -13.66
C PRO A 106 2.06 -6.51 -14.32
N PHE A 107 1.32 -5.71 -13.57
CA PHE A 107 0.57 -4.59 -14.13
C PHE A 107 1.47 -3.43 -14.56
N VAL A 108 2.48 -3.08 -13.74
CA VAL A 108 3.43 -2.04 -14.08
C VAL A 108 4.30 -2.47 -15.26
N LEU A 109 4.72 -3.74 -15.31
CA LEU A 109 5.44 -4.29 -16.46
C LEU A 109 4.57 -4.27 -17.71
N ALA A 110 3.31 -4.65 -17.62
CA ALA A 110 2.37 -4.59 -18.74
C ALA A 110 2.19 -3.16 -19.28
N ALA A 111 2.16 -2.16 -18.40
CA ALA A 111 2.14 -0.75 -18.82
C ALA A 111 3.39 -0.38 -19.62
N VAL A 112 4.56 -0.75 -19.14
CA VAL A 112 5.83 -0.51 -19.84
C VAL A 112 5.83 -1.18 -21.22
N LEU A 113 5.45 -2.46 -21.30
CA LEU A 113 5.41 -3.24 -22.54
C LEU A 113 4.38 -2.72 -23.57
N THR A 114 3.33 -2.04 -23.09
CA THR A 114 2.30 -1.44 -23.94
C THR A 114 2.51 0.05 -24.22
N GLY A 115 3.65 0.62 -23.82
CA GLY A 115 3.97 2.03 -24.01
C GLY A 115 3.14 3.00 -23.16
N ARG A 116 2.47 2.51 -22.10
CA ARG A 116 1.69 3.34 -21.20
C ARG A 116 2.59 3.98 -20.13
N LYS A 117 2.21 5.17 -19.67
CA LYS A 117 2.89 5.79 -18.52
C LYS A 117 2.79 4.89 -17.32
N SER A 118 3.87 4.80 -16.56
CA SER A 118 3.95 3.94 -15.39
C SER A 118 4.65 4.65 -14.24
N LEU A 119 4.09 4.53 -13.05
CA LEU A 119 4.63 5.09 -11.83
C LEU A 119 4.68 3.99 -10.75
N ILE A 120 5.78 3.91 -10.03
CA ILE A 120 5.85 3.12 -8.80
C ILE A 120 5.99 4.04 -7.60
N HIS A 121 5.26 3.72 -6.52
CA HIS A 121 5.41 4.33 -5.21
C HIS A 121 6.04 3.33 -4.25
N GLU A 122 7.14 3.72 -3.60
CA GLU A 122 7.80 2.91 -2.57
C GLU A 122 7.56 3.52 -1.18
N PRO A 123 6.74 2.88 -0.34
CA PRO A 123 6.42 3.39 0.99
C PRO A 123 7.51 3.12 2.03
N ASN A 124 8.48 2.25 1.74
CA ASN A 124 9.50 1.83 2.69
C ASN A 124 10.85 2.48 2.43
N VAL A 125 11.69 2.54 3.46
CA VAL A 125 13.09 2.97 3.34
C VAL A 125 13.89 1.99 2.49
N TYR A 126 13.66 0.69 2.67
CA TYR A 126 14.28 -0.35 1.86
C TYR A 126 13.26 -0.91 0.86
N PRO A 127 13.49 -0.73 -0.45
CA PRO A 127 12.48 -1.06 -1.45
C PRO A 127 12.27 -2.55 -1.64
N GLY A 128 11.02 -2.88 -1.95
CA GLY A 128 10.65 -4.23 -2.36
C GLY A 128 11.30 -4.66 -3.67
N LEU A 129 11.45 -5.98 -3.85
CA LEU A 129 12.08 -6.54 -5.06
C LEU A 129 11.38 -6.12 -6.35
N ALA A 130 10.03 -6.09 -6.35
CA ALA A 130 9.23 -5.68 -7.50
C ALA A 130 9.56 -4.23 -7.91
N ASN A 131 9.56 -3.30 -6.95
CA ASN A 131 9.87 -1.90 -7.23
C ASN A 131 11.32 -1.71 -7.69
N ARG A 132 12.28 -2.45 -7.12
CA ARG A 132 13.67 -2.40 -7.56
C ARG A 132 13.84 -2.88 -9.01
N ALA A 133 13.17 -3.98 -9.38
CA ALA A 133 13.24 -4.52 -10.74
C ALA A 133 12.61 -3.57 -11.77
N LEU A 134 11.50 -2.92 -11.41
CA LEU A 134 10.77 -2.02 -12.30
C LEU A 134 11.39 -0.61 -12.40
N ALA A 135 12.15 -0.20 -11.40
CA ALA A 135 12.65 1.17 -11.31
C ALA A 135 13.42 1.68 -12.54
N ALA A 136 14.15 0.79 -13.22
CA ALA A 136 14.90 1.16 -14.42
C ALA A 136 14.00 1.50 -15.63
N VAL A 137 12.83 0.86 -15.72
CA VAL A 137 11.98 0.87 -16.93
C VAL A 137 10.72 1.74 -16.81
N VAL A 138 10.25 2.06 -15.58
CA VAL A 138 9.07 2.90 -15.37
C VAL A 138 9.32 4.37 -15.74
N THR A 139 8.24 5.11 -15.97
CA THR A 139 8.27 6.55 -16.27
C THR A 139 8.75 7.36 -15.07
N ALA A 140 8.23 7.07 -13.87
CA ALA A 140 8.59 7.78 -12.64
C ALA A 140 8.57 6.86 -11.42
N VAL A 141 9.32 7.26 -10.39
CA VAL A 141 9.35 6.64 -9.07
C VAL A 141 9.03 7.69 -8.02
N THR A 142 8.13 7.39 -7.12
CA THR A 142 7.91 8.19 -5.91
C THR A 142 8.32 7.39 -4.69
N ALA A 143 8.91 8.05 -3.70
CA ALA A 143 9.37 7.40 -2.47
C ALA A 143 8.88 8.14 -1.23
N GLY A 144 8.48 7.38 -0.22
CA GLY A 144 8.03 7.89 1.06
C GLY A 144 9.15 8.51 1.91
N PHE A 145 10.40 8.06 1.69
CA PHE A 145 11.55 8.48 2.49
C PHE A 145 12.73 8.88 1.62
N SER A 146 13.42 9.97 1.97
CA SER A 146 14.61 10.46 1.26
C SER A 146 15.76 9.44 1.26
N SER A 147 15.93 8.69 2.35
CA SER A 147 16.93 7.63 2.47
C SER A 147 16.70 6.46 1.49
N GLY A 148 15.48 6.28 0.98
CA GLY A 148 15.16 5.29 -0.06
C GLY A 148 15.61 5.69 -1.46
N LYS A 149 15.85 6.98 -1.73
CA LYS A 149 16.21 7.51 -3.05
C LYS A 149 17.46 6.84 -3.67
N LYS A 150 18.43 6.48 -2.84
CA LYS A 150 19.69 5.83 -3.28
C LYS A 150 19.51 4.50 -4.01
N TYR A 151 18.36 3.87 -3.88
CA TYR A 151 18.07 2.58 -4.54
C TYR A 151 17.42 2.73 -5.92
N PHE A 152 17.16 3.97 -6.36
CA PHE A 152 16.40 4.26 -7.57
C PHE A 152 17.15 5.23 -8.48
N PRO A 153 16.85 5.25 -9.81
CA PRO A 153 17.45 6.21 -10.73
C PRO A 153 17.13 7.65 -10.36
N ALA A 154 18.15 8.46 -10.05
CA ALA A 154 17.98 9.79 -9.49
C ALA A 154 17.13 10.75 -10.33
N LYS A 155 17.25 10.66 -11.68
CA LYS A 155 16.59 11.58 -12.65
C LYS A 155 15.07 11.47 -12.67
N LYS A 156 14.48 10.33 -12.24
CA LYS A 156 13.03 10.09 -12.27
C LYS A 156 12.45 9.71 -10.91
N THR A 157 13.21 9.93 -9.82
CA THR A 157 12.80 9.63 -8.46
C THR A 157 12.49 10.88 -7.68
N PHE A 158 11.26 10.98 -7.20
CA PHE A 158 10.73 12.11 -6.44
C PHE A 158 10.41 11.67 -5.00
N ILE A 159 10.79 12.49 -4.02
CA ILE A 159 10.43 12.27 -2.62
C ILE A 159 9.12 12.99 -2.36
N THR A 160 8.06 12.23 -2.14
CA THR A 160 6.69 12.75 -1.97
C THR A 160 6.13 12.53 -0.57
N GLY A 161 6.82 11.78 0.28
CA GLY A 161 6.20 11.22 1.47
C GLY A 161 5.25 10.06 1.12
N ASN A 162 4.69 9.43 2.13
CA ASN A 162 3.66 8.41 1.95
C ASN A 162 2.29 9.09 1.83
N PRO A 163 1.46 8.67 0.85
CA PRO A 163 0.09 9.17 0.72
C PRO A 163 -0.74 8.84 1.97
N VAL A 164 -1.38 9.84 2.52
CA VAL A 164 -2.28 9.72 3.68
C VAL A 164 -3.71 10.03 3.25
N ARG A 165 -4.66 9.22 3.72
CA ARG A 165 -6.09 9.46 3.46
C ARG A 165 -6.53 10.76 4.13
N GLU A 166 -7.33 11.56 3.44
CA GLU A 166 -7.77 12.86 3.93
C GLU A 166 -8.55 12.78 5.24
N GLY A 167 -9.39 11.74 5.41
CA GLY A 167 -10.13 11.53 6.64
C GLY A 167 -9.27 11.32 7.90
N ILE A 168 -7.97 10.97 7.73
CA ILE A 168 -7.02 10.93 8.86
C ILE A 168 -6.55 12.34 9.21
N ILE A 169 -6.36 13.20 8.21
CA ILE A 169 -5.83 14.57 8.38
C ILE A 169 -6.93 15.49 8.94
N SER A 170 -8.17 15.28 8.50
CA SER A 170 -9.34 16.09 8.89
C SER A 170 -10.13 15.52 10.07
N ALA A 171 -9.62 14.47 10.73
CA ALA A 171 -10.30 13.85 11.87
C ALA A 171 -10.43 14.81 13.05
N ASP A 172 -11.64 14.87 13.63
CA ASP A 172 -11.90 15.66 14.83
C ASP A 172 -11.46 14.89 16.08
N LYS A 173 -10.56 15.49 16.84
CA LYS A 173 -10.07 14.96 18.11
C LYS A 173 -11.19 14.75 19.12
N SER A 174 -12.12 15.69 19.24
CA SER A 174 -13.21 15.64 20.23
C SER A 174 -14.16 14.48 19.94
N ALA A 175 -14.49 14.27 18.66
CA ALA A 175 -15.31 13.13 18.24
C ALA A 175 -14.60 11.80 18.55
N GLY A 176 -13.29 11.70 18.28
CA GLY A 176 -12.51 10.50 18.61
C GLY A 176 -12.43 10.21 20.10
N LEU A 177 -12.21 11.23 20.94
CA LEU A 177 -12.22 11.07 22.40
C LEU A 177 -13.56 10.53 22.89
N LYS A 178 -14.66 11.08 22.39
CA LYS A 178 -16.01 10.65 22.74
C LYS A 178 -16.30 9.21 22.29
N GLU A 179 -15.93 8.87 21.06
CA GLU A 179 -16.15 7.54 20.47
C GLU A 179 -15.48 6.44 21.27
N PHE A 180 -14.24 6.69 21.71
CA PHE A 180 -13.45 5.72 22.47
C PHE A 180 -13.56 5.85 23.99
N GLY A 181 -14.40 6.74 24.51
CA GLY A 181 -14.60 6.96 25.95
C GLY A 181 -13.33 7.46 26.66
N LEU A 182 -12.53 8.26 25.96
CA LEU A 182 -11.25 8.77 26.48
C LEU A 182 -11.44 10.09 27.22
N ASP A 183 -10.69 10.28 28.30
CA ASP A 183 -10.67 11.49 29.10
C ASP A 183 -9.92 12.61 28.35
N PRO A 184 -10.56 13.76 28.07
CA PRO A 184 -9.93 14.88 27.35
C PRO A 184 -8.77 15.52 28.10
N GLU A 185 -8.72 15.41 29.42
CA GLU A 185 -7.67 15.99 30.29
C GLU A 185 -6.42 15.10 30.38
N LYS A 186 -6.50 13.84 29.94
CA LYS A 186 -5.37 12.91 29.94
C LYS A 186 -4.63 12.90 28.60
N LYS A 187 -3.34 12.62 28.66
CA LYS A 187 -2.54 12.34 27.47
C LYS A 187 -2.87 10.96 26.93
N THR A 188 -3.29 10.87 25.69
CA THR A 188 -3.60 9.59 25.04
C THR A 188 -2.39 9.07 24.25
N VAL A 189 -1.97 7.85 24.54
CA VAL A 189 -1.00 7.11 23.76
C VAL A 189 -1.72 6.09 22.90
N LEU A 190 -1.62 6.26 21.57
CA LEU A 190 -2.16 5.30 20.61
C LEU A 190 -1.11 4.22 20.31
N ILE A 191 -1.46 2.97 20.57
CA ILE A 191 -0.64 1.80 20.24
C ILE A 191 -1.32 1.09 19.08
N MET A 192 -0.73 1.24 17.90
CA MET A 192 -1.30 0.74 16.65
C MET A 192 -0.27 -0.15 15.93
N PRO A 193 -0.25 -1.46 16.19
CA PRO A 193 0.53 -2.39 15.38
C PRO A 193 -0.04 -2.44 13.96
N GLY A 194 0.80 -2.83 13.00
CA GLY A 194 0.34 -2.97 11.62
C GLY A 194 -0.74 -4.05 11.46
N SER A 195 -1.33 -4.15 10.26
CA SER A 195 -2.50 -4.98 9.91
C SER A 195 -2.38 -6.50 10.22
N ARG A 196 -1.24 -6.98 10.69
CA ARG A 196 -0.98 -8.36 11.09
C ARG A 196 -0.72 -8.53 12.59
N ALA A 197 -1.24 -7.65 13.43
CA ALA A 197 -1.03 -7.62 14.88
C ALA A 197 0.43 -7.95 15.26
N ALA A 198 1.21 -6.95 15.67
CA ALA A 198 2.62 -7.18 16.00
C ALA A 198 2.74 -7.86 17.37
N LYS A 199 2.77 -9.18 17.42
CA LYS A 199 2.89 -9.99 18.65
C LYS A 199 3.95 -9.45 19.62
N ASN A 200 5.09 -8.99 19.08
CA ASN A 200 6.16 -8.45 19.92
C ASN A 200 5.80 -7.10 20.56
N ILE A 201 5.04 -6.26 19.87
CA ILE A 201 4.54 -5.00 20.43
C ILE A 201 3.50 -5.30 21.51
N ASN A 202 2.56 -6.21 21.24
CA ASN A 202 1.54 -6.59 22.21
C ASN A 202 2.17 -7.18 23.47
N LYS A 203 3.13 -8.10 23.33
CA LYS A 203 3.86 -8.68 24.46
C LYS A 203 4.61 -7.62 25.27
N ALA A 204 5.33 -6.72 24.60
CA ALA A 204 6.05 -5.64 25.29
C ALA A 204 5.10 -4.70 26.04
N MET A 205 3.91 -4.46 25.49
CA MET A 205 2.89 -3.65 26.17
C MET A 205 2.28 -4.37 27.37
N GLU A 206 1.96 -5.66 27.25
CA GLU A 206 1.47 -6.47 28.38
C GLU A 206 2.45 -6.45 29.55
N GLU A 207 3.76 -6.57 29.26
CA GLU A 207 4.81 -6.54 30.27
C GLU A 207 4.99 -5.15 30.90
N ALA A 208 4.84 -4.07 30.11
CA ALA A 208 5.08 -2.69 30.56
C ALA A 208 3.88 -2.04 31.27
N LEU A 209 2.64 -2.41 30.91
CA LEU A 209 1.42 -1.76 31.41
C LEU A 209 1.32 -1.70 32.94
N PRO A 210 1.67 -2.74 33.74
CA PRO A 210 1.58 -2.66 35.20
C PRO A 210 2.48 -1.58 35.82
N GLU A 211 3.66 -1.37 35.27
CA GLU A 211 4.59 -0.33 35.71
C GLU A 211 4.18 1.06 35.23
N ILE A 212 3.77 1.16 33.97
CA ILE A 212 3.27 2.41 33.39
C ILE A 212 2.03 2.92 34.13
N GLY A 213 1.08 2.04 34.47
CA GLY A 213 -0.14 2.41 35.20
C GLY A 213 0.13 2.93 36.62
N ARG A 214 1.22 2.47 37.26
CA ARG A 214 1.65 2.98 38.57
C ARG A 214 2.36 4.32 38.46
N SER A 215 3.15 4.52 37.40
CA SER A 215 4.04 5.67 37.24
C SER A 215 3.39 6.86 36.57
N PHE A 216 2.35 6.66 35.73
CA PHE A 216 1.77 7.67 34.88
C PHE A 216 0.25 7.75 35.00
N GLN A 217 -0.27 8.30 36.09
CA GLN A 217 -1.72 8.42 36.33
C GLN A 217 -2.44 9.36 35.35
N ASN A 218 -1.69 10.26 34.69
CA ASN A 218 -2.22 11.26 33.76
C ASN A 218 -2.12 10.84 32.29
N VAL A 219 -1.94 9.52 32.04
CA VAL A 219 -1.85 8.93 30.72
C VAL A 219 -2.93 7.86 30.56
N GLN A 220 -3.53 7.80 29.39
CA GLN A 220 -4.45 6.75 28.99
C GLN A 220 -3.98 6.11 27.67
N PHE A 221 -4.44 4.91 27.40
CA PHE A 221 -4.00 4.16 26.25
C PHE A 221 -5.17 3.76 25.36
N LEU A 222 -5.01 3.93 24.06
CA LEU A 222 -5.86 3.33 23.05
C LEU A 222 -5.02 2.27 22.31
N TRP A 223 -5.33 1.01 22.53
CA TRP A 223 -4.51 -0.09 22.07
C TRP A 223 -5.29 -1.02 21.13
N MET A 224 -4.77 -1.13 19.89
CA MET A 224 -5.25 -2.09 18.89
C MET A 224 -4.44 -3.38 19.03
N CYS A 225 -4.97 -4.36 19.74
CA CYS A 225 -4.26 -5.61 20.03
C CYS A 225 -4.50 -6.75 19.01
N GLY A 226 -5.42 -6.58 18.04
CA GLY A 226 -5.75 -7.55 16.98
C GLY A 226 -7.01 -8.34 17.23
#